data_0705baa190651d3b66e1e6454447ee8f
#
_entry.id   0705baa190651d3b66e1e6454447ee8f
#
_cell.length_a   1.000
_cell.length_b   1.000
_cell.length_c   1.000
_cell.angle_alpha   90.00
_cell.angle_beta   90.00
_cell.angle_gamma   90.00
#
_symmetry.space_group_name_H-M   'P 1'
#
loop_
_entity.id
_entity.type
_entity.pdbx_description
1 polymer ?
#
loop_
_entity_poly.entity_id
_entity_poly.type
_entity_poly.pdbx_seq_one_letter_code
_entity_poly.pdbx_strand_id
1 'polypeptide(L)'
;TIAYLKKNNAEAFRKVFRQFVLMLKDMGLIEGETIGIDSFKIFAQNSLRNNYTQKKIDRHLEYIDNRIEEFEVALDKTDKEEEKELLKSKIKLQQDRRKKYETLDTELKNSNDTQISQTDKDTRAFMLTNNVSGVEYAVQAAFDSKHKLLVHSHIGASTDKRELSTAALTVQELLQLDSFNTLSDAGYTSGDQLQACKYSGICTYSSPMPSTSPNSNSIPLAEFHYIND
;
A
#
# COMPACT_ATOMS: atom_id res chain seq x y z
N THR A 1 9.95 -28.72 2.91
CA THR A 1 10.95 -27.65 2.68
C THR A 1 10.69 -26.45 3.58
N ILE A 2 11.70 -25.61 3.84
CA ILE A 2 11.57 -24.38 4.65
C ILE A 2 10.50 -23.44 4.06
N ALA A 3 10.42 -23.31 2.74
CA ALA A 3 9.41 -22.48 2.07
C ALA A 3 7.98 -22.97 2.34
N TYR A 4 7.75 -24.27 2.32
CA TYR A 4 6.46 -24.88 2.64
C TYR A 4 6.08 -24.63 4.12
N LEU A 5 7.05 -24.77 5.02
CA LEU A 5 6.85 -24.51 6.45
C LEU A 5 6.43 -23.04 6.69
N LYS A 6 7.15 -22.08 6.09
CA LYS A 6 6.83 -20.66 6.21
C LYS A 6 5.45 -20.33 5.65
N LYS A 7 5.12 -20.84 4.48
CA LYS A 7 3.82 -20.58 3.82
C LYS A 7 2.64 -21.05 4.67
N ASN A 8 2.75 -22.23 5.27
CA ASN A 8 1.64 -22.85 6.00
C ASN A 8 1.57 -22.43 7.47
N ASN A 9 2.57 -21.72 7.99
CA ASN A 9 2.67 -21.35 9.41
C ASN A 9 2.97 -19.88 9.61
N ALA A 10 2.50 -19.00 8.71
CA ALA A 10 2.80 -17.57 8.75
C ALA A 10 2.44 -16.92 10.09
N GLU A 11 1.28 -17.28 10.65
CA GLU A 11 0.84 -16.76 11.95
C GLU A 11 1.74 -17.24 13.11
N ALA A 12 2.16 -18.51 13.09
CA ALA A 12 3.07 -19.02 14.09
C ALA A 12 4.43 -18.30 14.03
N PHE A 13 4.96 -18.01 12.84
CA PHE A 13 6.17 -17.21 12.69
C PHE A 13 6.02 -15.79 13.24
N ARG A 14 4.88 -15.13 13.01
CA ARG A 14 4.59 -13.82 13.61
C ARG A 14 4.57 -13.88 15.14
N LYS A 15 3.93 -14.89 15.70
CA LYS A 15 3.91 -15.10 17.17
C LYS A 15 5.30 -15.32 17.73
N VAL A 16 6.11 -16.17 17.09
CA VAL A 16 7.50 -16.42 17.51
C VAL A 16 8.33 -15.14 17.44
N PHE A 17 8.20 -14.35 16.36
CA PHE A 17 8.89 -13.07 16.25
C PHE A 17 8.49 -12.10 17.36
N ARG A 18 7.19 -11.97 17.67
CA ARG A 18 6.71 -11.15 18.79
C ARG A 18 7.29 -11.58 20.13
N GLN A 19 7.32 -12.88 20.41
CA GLN A 19 7.94 -13.41 21.63
C GLN A 19 9.44 -13.12 21.69
N PHE A 20 10.13 -13.22 20.57
CA PHE A 20 11.55 -12.87 20.48
C PHE A 20 11.78 -11.37 20.77
N VAL A 21 10.96 -10.47 20.23
CA VAL A 21 11.04 -9.03 20.53
C VAL A 21 10.81 -8.75 22.02
N LEU A 22 9.82 -9.40 22.64
CA LEU A 22 9.58 -9.25 24.07
C LEU A 22 10.74 -9.77 24.92
N MET A 23 11.33 -10.89 24.55
CA MET A 23 12.54 -11.41 25.20
C MET A 23 13.71 -10.41 25.10
N LEU A 24 13.92 -9.77 23.93
CA LEU A 24 14.93 -8.74 23.77
C LEU A 24 14.64 -7.50 24.64
N LYS A 25 13.38 -7.13 24.81
CA LYS A 25 12.97 -6.09 25.74
C LYS A 25 13.28 -6.45 27.18
N ASP A 26 12.96 -7.67 27.62
CA ASP A 26 13.23 -8.16 28.97
C ASP A 26 14.74 -8.22 29.26
N MET A 27 15.56 -8.46 28.24
CA MET A 27 17.04 -8.40 28.34
C MET A 27 17.58 -6.95 28.33
N GLY A 28 16.75 -5.93 28.19
CA GLY A 28 17.15 -4.52 28.13
C GLY A 28 17.84 -4.13 26.81
N LEU A 29 17.70 -4.94 25.76
CA LEU A 29 18.25 -4.65 24.42
C LEU A 29 17.31 -3.78 23.58
N ILE A 30 16.01 -3.80 23.88
CA ILE A 30 14.99 -2.89 23.34
C ILE A 30 14.51 -2.02 24.51
N GLU A 31 14.65 -0.71 24.39
CA GLU A 31 14.20 0.26 25.38
C GLU A 31 12.77 0.73 25.15
N GLY A 32 12.40 0.93 23.89
CA GLY A 32 11.12 1.47 23.52
C GLY A 32 10.97 2.97 23.77
N GLU A 33 12.06 3.69 24.07
CA GLU A 33 12.02 5.15 24.29
C GLU A 33 11.84 5.92 22.97
N THR A 34 12.58 5.51 21.95
CA THR A 34 12.52 6.12 20.62
C THR A 34 12.54 5.03 19.54
N ILE A 35 11.53 5.05 18.66
CA ILE A 35 11.33 4.08 17.59
C ILE A 35 11.46 4.81 16.24
N GLY A 36 12.42 4.38 15.43
CA GLY A 36 12.52 4.81 14.02
C GLY A 36 11.54 4.02 13.16
N ILE A 37 10.76 4.70 12.33
CA ILE A 37 9.83 4.08 11.36
C ILE A 37 10.26 4.49 9.97
N ASP A 38 10.51 3.50 9.12
CA ASP A 38 10.93 3.70 7.73
C ASP A 38 10.40 2.59 6.83
N SER A 39 10.37 2.83 5.54
CA SER A 39 9.95 1.86 4.53
C SER A 39 11.12 1.44 3.64
N PHE A 40 11.08 0.18 3.25
CA PHE A 40 11.96 -0.33 2.20
C PHE A 40 11.18 -1.24 1.26
N LYS A 41 11.72 -1.43 0.06
CA LYS A 41 11.06 -2.18 -0.98
C LYS A 41 11.78 -3.49 -1.26
N ILE A 42 11.00 -4.55 -1.41
CA ILE A 42 11.50 -5.89 -1.76
C ILE A 42 10.89 -6.28 -3.10
N PHE A 43 11.72 -6.67 -4.05
CA PHE A 43 11.27 -7.13 -5.36
C PHE A 43 10.32 -8.33 -5.23
N ALA A 44 9.20 -8.26 -5.93
CA ALA A 44 8.23 -9.34 -6.02
C ALA A 44 8.36 -10.07 -7.37
N GLN A 45 8.12 -11.38 -7.34
CA GLN A 45 7.98 -12.16 -8.57
C GLN A 45 6.57 -11.96 -9.15
N ASN A 46 6.32 -10.78 -9.68
CA ASN A 46 5.02 -10.39 -10.24
C ASN A 46 5.23 -9.55 -11.51
N SER A 47 4.19 -9.47 -12.33
CA SER A 47 4.21 -8.72 -13.58
C SER A 47 3.46 -7.39 -13.45
N LEU A 48 4.06 -6.31 -13.97
CA LEU A 48 3.40 -5.01 -14.13
C LEU A 48 2.07 -5.09 -14.89
N ARG A 49 1.93 -6.08 -15.77
CA ARG A 49 0.69 -6.29 -16.54
C ARG A 49 -0.50 -6.62 -15.64
N ASN A 50 -0.24 -7.25 -14.50
CA ASN A 50 -1.25 -7.68 -13.53
C ASN A 50 -1.52 -6.64 -12.44
N ASN A 51 -0.87 -5.48 -12.49
CA ASN A 51 -1.16 -4.35 -11.61
C ASN A 51 -2.09 -3.36 -12.31
N TYR A 52 -3.14 -2.94 -11.63
CA TYR A 52 -4.21 -2.10 -12.14
C TYR A 52 -4.38 -0.85 -11.28
N THR A 53 -4.27 0.30 -11.91
CA THR A 53 -4.72 1.60 -11.39
C THR A 53 -6.12 1.88 -11.91
N GLN A 54 -6.85 2.83 -11.31
CA GLN A 54 -8.17 3.25 -11.78
C GLN A 54 -8.14 3.57 -13.29
N LYS A 55 -7.21 4.42 -13.72
CA LYS A 55 -7.05 4.79 -15.13
C LYS A 55 -6.86 3.59 -16.07
N LYS A 56 -6.18 2.52 -15.61
CA LYS A 56 -5.98 1.32 -16.42
C LYS A 56 -7.26 0.48 -16.49
N ILE A 57 -8.02 0.40 -15.40
CA ILE A 57 -9.33 -0.29 -15.36
C ILE A 57 -10.30 0.42 -16.30
N ASP A 58 -10.46 1.73 -16.17
CA ASP A 58 -11.36 2.53 -16.99
C ASP A 58 -11.09 2.37 -18.49
N ARG A 59 -9.79 2.41 -18.88
CA ARG A 59 -9.39 2.17 -20.27
C ARG A 59 -9.74 0.77 -20.78
N HIS A 60 -9.66 -0.24 -19.92
CA HIS A 60 -10.04 -1.60 -20.31
C HIS A 60 -11.55 -1.74 -20.45
N LEU A 61 -12.34 -1.11 -19.57
CA LEU A 61 -13.79 -1.11 -19.65
C LEU A 61 -14.26 -0.40 -20.91
N GLU A 62 -13.74 0.79 -21.18
CA GLU A 62 -14.03 1.56 -22.41
C GLU A 62 -13.70 0.75 -23.68
N TYR A 63 -12.53 0.12 -23.72
CA TYR A 63 -12.16 -0.74 -24.85
C TYR A 63 -13.14 -1.91 -25.05
N ILE A 64 -13.56 -2.56 -23.95
CA ILE A 64 -14.49 -3.69 -23.99
C ILE A 64 -15.88 -3.22 -24.46
N ASP A 65 -16.37 -2.11 -23.96
CA ASP A 65 -17.68 -1.56 -24.34
C ASP A 65 -17.70 -1.21 -25.82
N ASN A 66 -16.66 -0.54 -26.32
CA ASN A 66 -16.54 -0.25 -27.77
C ASN A 66 -16.50 -1.53 -28.63
N ARG A 67 -15.83 -2.60 -28.13
CA ARG A 67 -15.79 -3.87 -28.86
C ARG A 67 -17.13 -4.60 -28.86
N ILE A 68 -17.90 -4.51 -27.77
CA ILE A 68 -19.27 -5.08 -27.72
C ILE A 68 -20.14 -4.34 -28.71
N GLU A 69 -20.14 -3.01 -28.74
CA GLU A 69 -20.90 -2.20 -29.67
C GLU A 69 -20.56 -2.54 -31.15
N GLU A 70 -19.26 -2.65 -31.48
CA GLU A 70 -18.85 -3.07 -32.82
C GLU A 70 -19.41 -4.45 -33.21
N PHE A 71 -19.42 -5.41 -32.29
CA PHE A 71 -19.96 -6.75 -32.56
C PHE A 71 -21.49 -6.76 -32.65
N GLU A 72 -22.18 -5.95 -31.86
CA GLU A 72 -23.63 -5.79 -31.94
C GLU A 72 -24.06 -5.17 -33.27
N VAL A 73 -23.38 -4.10 -33.70
CA VAL A 73 -23.58 -3.50 -35.02
C VAL A 73 -23.31 -4.49 -36.17
N ALA A 74 -22.29 -5.34 -36.04
CA ALA A 74 -22.02 -6.38 -37.02
C ALA A 74 -23.08 -7.49 -37.01
N LEU A 75 -23.60 -7.84 -35.84
CA LEU A 75 -24.65 -8.84 -35.68
C LEU A 75 -25.94 -8.41 -36.37
N ASP A 76 -26.30 -7.12 -36.27
CA ASP A 76 -27.50 -6.57 -36.92
C ASP A 76 -27.39 -6.53 -38.45
N LYS A 77 -26.17 -6.52 -39.00
CA LYS A 77 -25.89 -6.41 -40.43
C LYS A 77 -25.74 -7.76 -41.16
N THR A 78 -25.57 -8.84 -40.41
CA THR A 78 -25.34 -10.16 -41.03
C THR A 78 -26.59 -11.02 -41.00
N ASP A 79 -26.89 -11.70 -42.12
CA ASP A 79 -28.01 -12.65 -42.23
C ASP A 79 -27.59 -14.10 -42.11
N LYS A 80 -26.26 -14.38 -42.10
CA LYS A 80 -25.73 -15.73 -42.02
C LYS A 80 -25.71 -16.25 -40.58
N GLU A 81 -26.37 -17.33 -40.32
CA GLU A 81 -26.52 -17.89 -38.98
C GLU A 81 -25.21 -18.30 -38.33
N GLU A 82 -24.25 -18.85 -39.10
CA GLU A 82 -22.89 -19.17 -38.60
C GLU A 82 -22.13 -17.93 -38.12
N GLU A 83 -22.24 -16.80 -38.83
CA GLU A 83 -21.61 -15.51 -38.45
C GLU A 83 -22.28 -14.93 -37.19
N LYS A 84 -23.60 -15.06 -37.06
CA LYS A 84 -24.35 -14.62 -35.87
C LYS A 84 -23.89 -15.39 -34.63
N GLU A 85 -23.76 -16.71 -34.73
CA GLU A 85 -23.29 -17.54 -33.61
C GLU A 85 -21.87 -17.15 -33.19
N LEU A 86 -20.98 -16.90 -34.14
CA LEU A 86 -19.62 -16.44 -33.88
C LEU A 86 -19.61 -15.08 -33.18
N LEU A 87 -20.42 -14.12 -33.64
CA LEU A 87 -20.52 -12.79 -33.05
C LEU A 87 -21.09 -12.84 -31.63
N LYS A 88 -22.16 -13.61 -31.40
CA LYS A 88 -22.71 -13.84 -30.07
C LYS A 88 -21.67 -14.42 -29.10
N SER A 89 -20.87 -15.36 -29.56
CA SER A 89 -19.79 -15.94 -28.74
C SER A 89 -18.72 -14.89 -28.38
N LYS A 90 -18.36 -14.00 -29.32
CA LYS A 90 -17.41 -12.90 -29.09
C LYS A 90 -17.98 -11.87 -28.10
N ILE A 91 -19.26 -11.49 -28.24
CA ILE A 91 -19.94 -10.59 -27.28
C ILE A 91 -19.90 -11.19 -25.88
N LYS A 92 -20.28 -12.46 -25.73
CA LYS A 92 -20.26 -13.15 -24.45
C LYS A 92 -18.86 -13.13 -23.82
N LEU A 93 -17.83 -13.40 -24.61
CA LEU A 93 -16.44 -13.35 -24.14
C LEU A 93 -16.07 -11.95 -23.62
N GLN A 94 -16.48 -10.89 -24.31
CA GLN A 94 -16.23 -9.52 -23.85
C GLN A 94 -17.05 -9.18 -22.60
N GLN A 95 -18.29 -9.63 -22.49
CA GLN A 95 -19.09 -9.44 -21.28
C GLN A 95 -18.48 -10.15 -20.06
N ASP A 96 -17.92 -11.35 -20.23
CA ASP A 96 -17.21 -12.03 -19.14
C ASP A 96 -15.92 -11.29 -18.73
N ARG A 97 -15.20 -10.73 -19.71
CA ARG A 97 -14.06 -9.87 -19.44
C ARG A 97 -14.49 -8.59 -18.70
N ARG A 98 -15.60 -7.99 -19.10
CA ARG A 98 -16.14 -6.78 -18.46
C ARG A 98 -16.42 -7.03 -16.98
N LYS A 99 -17.10 -8.12 -16.63
CA LYS A 99 -17.36 -8.52 -15.24
C LYS A 99 -16.08 -8.61 -14.40
N LYS A 100 -15.00 -9.14 -14.99
CA LYS A 100 -13.70 -9.23 -14.32
C LYS A 100 -13.15 -7.84 -13.96
N TYR A 101 -13.24 -6.87 -14.89
CA TYR A 101 -12.74 -5.51 -14.62
C TYR A 101 -13.66 -4.73 -13.68
N GLU A 102 -14.96 -4.96 -13.71
CA GLU A 102 -15.91 -4.41 -12.73
C GLU A 102 -15.64 -4.91 -11.30
N THR A 103 -15.27 -6.18 -11.16
CA THR A 103 -14.84 -6.74 -9.87
C THR A 103 -13.58 -6.05 -9.39
N LEU A 104 -12.57 -5.86 -10.25
CA LEU A 104 -11.34 -5.14 -9.92
C LEU A 104 -11.59 -3.67 -9.56
N ASP A 105 -12.49 -3.01 -10.27
CA ASP A 105 -12.90 -1.62 -9.99
C ASP A 105 -13.51 -1.52 -8.59
N THR A 106 -14.43 -2.44 -8.27
CA THR A 106 -15.06 -2.51 -6.96
C THR A 106 -14.05 -2.81 -5.84
N GLU A 107 -13.15 -3.77 -6.06
CA GLU A 107 -12.08 -4.10 -5.10
C GLU A 107 -11.14 -2.91 -4.88
N LEU A 108 -10.75 -2.21 -5.94
CA LEU A 108 -9.87 -1.04 -5.84
C LEU A 108 -10.54 0.12 -5.09
N LYS A 109 -11.79 0.42 -5.41
CA LYS A 109 -12.58 1.48 -4.74
C LYS A 109 -12.82 1.20 -3.25
N ASN A 110 -12.97 -0.07 -2.90
CA ASN A 110 -13.12 -0.50 -1.50
C ASN A 110 -11.78 -0.60 -0.75
N SER A 111 -10.67 -0.63 -1.47
CA SER A 111 -9.34 -0.57 -0.88
C SER A 111 -8.97 0.90 -0.60
N ASN A 112 -8.16 1.12 0.42
CA ASN A 112 -7.58 2.45 0.66
C ASN A 112 -6.33 2.71 -0.18
N ASP A 113 -6.14 1.99 -1.30
CA ASP A 113 -4.96 2.07 -2.13
C ASP A 113 -5.25 2.67 -3.52
N THR A 114 -4.20 3.05 -4.23
CA THR A 114 -4.28 3.65 -5.57
C THR A 114 -4.13 2.61 -6.68
N GLN A 115 -3.81 1.37 -6.34
CA GLN A 115 -3.59 0.28 -7.28
C GLN A 115 -3.84 -1.08 -6.63
N ILE A 116 -4.17 -2.07 -7.45
CA ILE A 116 -4.41 -3.44 -7.04
C ILE A 116 -3.66 -4.41 -7.97
N SER A 117 -3.10 -5.48 -7.40
CA SER A 117 -2.50 -6.57 -8.15
C SER A 117 -3.41 -7.80 -8.16
N GLN A 118 -3.60 -8.40 -9.33
CA GLN A 118 -4.36 -9.66 -9.45
C GLN A 118 -3.59 -10.89 -9.01
N THR A 119 -2.27 -10.87 -9.13
CA THR A 119 -1.43 -12.05 -8.84
C THR A 119 -1.13 -12.15 -7.35
N ASP A 120 -0.78 -11.01 -6.75
CA ASP A 120 -0.44 -10.93 -5.33
C ASP A 120 -0.90 -9.56 -4.82
N LYS A 121 -1.92 -9.56 -3.98
CA LYS A 121 -2.59 -8.35 -3.47
C LYS A 121 -1.70 -7.47 -2.61
N ASP A 122 -0.61 -8.02 -2.09
CA ASP A 122 0.34 -7.31 -1.24
C ASP A 122 1.42 -6.55 -2.05
N THR A 123 1.49 -6.79 -3.37
CA THR A 123 2.47 -6.14 -4.25
C THR A 123 1.93 -4.89 -4.92
N ARG A 124 2.83 -3.93 -5.16
CA ARG A 124 2.53 -2.67 -5.85
C ARG A 124 3.55 -2.40 -6.94
N ALA A 125 3.12 -1.67 -7.97
CA ALA A 125 4.03 -1.16 -8.99
C ALA A 125 4.63 0.15 -8.52
N PHE A 126 5.96 0.21 -8.45
CA PHE A 126 6.72 1.40 -8.09
C PHE A 126 7.61 1.83 -9.24
N MET A 127 7.88 3.13 -9.31
CA MET A 127 8.93 3.66 -10.18
C MET A 127 10.27 3.43 -9.49
N LEU A 128 11.13 2.66 -10.14
CA LEU A 128 12.49 2.39 -9.70
C LEU A 128 13.43 3.51 -10.17
N THR A 129 14.69 3.40 -9.77
CA THR A 129 15.75 4.25 -10.30
C THR A 129 15.79 4.15 -11.84
N ASN A 130 16.10 5.23 -12.54
CA ASN A 130 16.16 5.32 -14.00
C ASN A 130 14.83 5.16 -14.76
N ASN A 131 13.71 5.56 -14.17
CA ASN A 131 12.38 5.52 -14.80
C ASN A 131 11.90 4.11 -15.20
N VAL A 132 12.46 3.07 -14.63
CA VAL A 132 11.98 1.70 -14.77
C VAL A 132 10.93 1.43 -13.72
N SER A 133 9.79 0.87 -14.10
CA SER A 133 8.78 0.42 -13.15
C SER A 133 9.00 -1.04 -12.77
N GLY A 134 8.97 -1.34 -11.48
CA GLY A 134 9.05 -2.69 -10.93
C GLY A 134 7.85 -3.01 -10.06
N VAL A 135 7.66 -4.29 -9.75
CA VAL A 135 6.65 -4.74 -8.78
C VAL A 135 7.36 -5.15 -7.51
N GLU A 136 6.96 -4.54 -6.40
CA GLU A 136 7.62 -4.69 -5.11
C GLU A 136 6.61 -4.77 -3.97
N TYR A 137 7.06 -5.30 -2.83
CA TYR A 137 6.40 -5.12 -1.55
C TYR A 137 6.93 -3.85 -0.89
N ALA A 138 6.04 -2.97 -0.45
CA ALA A 138 6.39 -1.86 0.42
C ALA A 138 6.39 -2.37 1.87
N VAL A 139 7.56 -2.62 2.42
CA VAL A 139 7.69 -3.12 3.80
C VAL A 139 7.92 -1.95 4.73
N GLN A 140 7.02 -1.78 5.67
CA GLN A 140 7.16 -0.85 6.78
C GLN A 140 7.91 -1.53 7.91
N ALA A 141 8.87 -0.86 8.50
CA ALA A 141 9.69 -1.40 9.58
C ALA A 141 9.84 -0.38 10.71
N ALA A 142 9.72 -0.89 11.94
CA ALA A 142 9.93 -0.11 13.15
C ALA A 142 11.15 -0.66 13.90
N PHE A 143 12.12 0.19 14.21
CA PHE A 143 13.38 -0.16 14.85
C PHE A 143 13.54 0.61 16.16
N ASP A 144 13.94 -0.10 17.22
CA ASP A 144 14.36 0.55 18.46
C ASP A 144 15.68 1.30 18.25
N SER A 145 15.77 2.53 18.79
CA SER A 145 16.89 3.42 18.54
C SER A 145 18.19 2.99 19.23
N LYS A 146 18.12 2.23 20.33
CA LYS A 146 19.26 1.85 21.15
C LYS A 146 20.24 0.96 20.40
N HIS A 147 19.79 -0.18 19.95
CA HIS A 147 20.61 -1.19 19.26
C HIS A 147 20.20 -1.43 17.81
N LYS A 148 19.30 -0.59 17.26
CA LYS A 148 18.77 -0.71 15.89
C LYS A 148 18.09 -2.05 15.62
N LEU A 149 17.48 -2.63 16.66
CA LEU A 149 16.78 -3.91 16.55
C LEU A 149 15.39 -3.72 15.98
N LEU A 150 15.00 -4.61 15.08
CA LEU A 150 13.67 -4.64 14.48
C LEU A 150 12.62 -5.02 15.53
N VAL A 151 11.65 -4.16 15.75
CA VAL A 151 10.53 -4.37 16.68
C VAL A 151 9.30 -4.88 15.96
N HIS A 152 8.98 -4.28 14.80
CA HIS A 152 7.80 -4.62 14.03
C HIS A 152 8.05 -4.44 12.54
N SER A 153 7.38 -5.25 11.72
CA SER A 153 7.30 -5.03 10.28
C SER A 153 5.97 -5.53 9.71
N HIS A 154 5.46 -4.82 8.71
CA HIS A 154 4.27 -5.22 7.93
C HIS A 154 4.39 -4.75 6.48
N ILE A 155 3.55 -5.29 5.61
CA ILE A 155 3.44 -4.81 4.25
C ILE A 155 2.45 -3.64 4.25
N GLY A 156 2.92 -2.48 3.85
CA GLY A 156 2.15 -1.25 3.78
C GLY A 156 1.49 -1.02 2.41
N ALA A 157 0.79 0.10 2.31
CA ALA A 157 0.18 0.58 1.06
C ALA A 157 1.22 1.11 0.07
N SER A 158 0.76 1.63 -1.06
CA SER A 158 1.62 2.24 -2.10
C SER A 158 2.27 3.57 -1.66
N THR A 159 1.85 4.13 -0.53
CA THR A 159 2.35 5.40 0.02
C THR A 159 2.53 5.31 1.53
N ASP A 160 3.60 5.93 2.04
CA ASP A 160 3.93 5.96 3.46
C ASP A 160 3.01 6.89 4.28
N LYS A 161 2.25 7.77 3.61
CA LYS A 161 1.40 8.79 4.25
C LYS A 161 0.36 8.27 5.24
N ARG A 162 0.03 6.98 5.21
CA ARG A 162 -0.98 6.36 6.07
C ARG A 162 -0.42 5.28 7.00
N GLU A 163 0.89 5.13 7.02
CA GLU A 163 1.53 3.99 7.69
C GLU A 163 2.08 4.33 9.08
N LEU A 164 2.31 5.61 9.38
CA LEU A 164 2.94 6.04 10.64
C LEU A 164 2.16 5.55 11.87
N SER A 165 0.88 5.91 11.96
CA SER A 165 0.07 5.55 13.13
C SER A 165 -0.13 4.04 13.25
N THR A 166 -0.29 3.34 12.13
CA THR A 166 -0.43 1.88 12.11
C THR A 166 0.82 1.19 12.69
N ALA A 167 2.00 1.59 12.25
CA ALA A 167 3.26 1.06 12.77
C ALA A 167 3.47 1.43 14.24
N ALA A 168 3.27 2.71 14.59
CA ALA A 168 3.49 3.22 15.95
C ALA A 168 2.56 2.58 16.98
N LEU A 169 1.25 2.50 16.70
CA LEU A 169 0.28 1.88 17.60
C LEU A 169 0.53 0.37 17.77
N THR A 170 0.95 -0.31 16.70
CA THR A 170 1.32 -1.74 16.81
C THR A 170 2.55 -1.94 17.69
N VAL A 171 3.54 -1.05 17.61
CA VAL A 171 4.72 -1.07 18.51
C VAL A 171 4.30 -0.78 19.94
N GLN A 172 3.43 0.22 20.16
CA GLN A 172 2.91 0.57 21.49
C GLN A 172 2.24 -0.64 22.16
N GLU A 173 1.34 -1.31 21.44
CA GLU A 173 0.67 -2.51 21.92
C GLU A 173 1.66 -3.65 22.19
N LEU A 174 2.58 -3.92 21.26
CA LEU A 174 3.55 -5.02 21.37
C LEU A 174 4.47 -4.84 22.57
N LEU A 175 5.02 -3.64 22.75
CA LEU A 175 5.96 -3.34 23.82
C LEU A 175 5.26 -2.88 25.12
N GLN A 176 3.93 -2.75 25.11
CA GLN A 176 3.15 -2.28 26.27
C GLN A 176 3.70 -0.95 26.83
N LEU A 177 3.79 0.05 25.95
CA LEU A 177 4.31 1.38 26.28
C LEU A 177 3.15 2.36 26.51
N ASP A 178 3.25 3.17 27.55
CA ASP A 178 2.28 4.26 27.76
C ASP A 178 2.55 5.44 26.83
N SER A 179 3.83 5.73 26.59
CA SER A 179 4.29 6.79 25.69
C SER A 179 5.68 6.49 25.16
N PHE A 180 6.00 7.01 23.99
CA PHE A 180 7.34 6.92 23.38
C PHE A 180 7.49 7.94 22.25
N ASN A 181 8.70 8.06 21.71
CA ASN A 181 9.02 8.95 20.59
C ASN A 181 9.09 8.16 19.29
N THR A 182 8.53 8.70 18.19
CA THR A 182 8.75 8.16 16.84
C THR A 182 9.62 9.10 16.02
N LEU A 183 10.50 8.51 15.19
CA LEU A 183 11.28 9.21 14.17
C LEU A 183 10.87 8.68 12.80
N SER A 184 10.48 9.57 11.90
CA SER A 184 10.13 9.20 10.52
C SER A 184 10.58 10.25 9.52
N ASP A 185 10.64 9.88 8.25
CA ASP A 185 10.92 10.84 7.19
C ASP A 185 9.70 11.70 6.83
N ALA A 186 9.89 12.68 5.92
CA ALA A 186 8.83 13.58 5.47
C ALA A 186 7.67 12.85 4.76
N GLY A 187 7.92 11.68 4.19
CA GLY A 187 6.91 10.86 3.49
C GLY A 187 5.76 10.43 4.38
N TYR A 188 6.00 10.31 5.68
CA TYR A 188 5.00 9.92 6.68
C TYR A 188 4.17 11.09 7.20
N THR A 189 4.53 12.32 6.90
CA THR A 189 3.87 13.51 7.45
C THR A 189 2.46 13.67 6.89
N SER A 190 1.46 13.39 7.73
CA SER A 190 0.03 13.57 7.46
C SER A 190 -0.67 14.00 8.74
N GLY A 191 -1.51 15.03 8.68
CA GLY A 191 -2.21 15.58 9.85
C GLY A 191 -2.96 14.51 10.65
N ASP A 192 -3.71 13.64 9.96
CA ASP A 192 -4.49 12.58 10.59
C ASP A 192 -3.60 11.56 11.33
N GLN A 193 -2.45 11.21 10.74
CA GLN A 193 -1.52 10.26 11.33
C GLN A 193 -0.82 10.84 12.57
N LEU A 194 -0.39 12.08 12.48
CA LEU A 194 0.22 12.81 13.60
C LEU A 194 -0.78 12.97 14.75
N GLN A 195 -2.03 13.29 14.43
CA GLN A 195 -3.10 13.41 15.43
C GLN A 195 -3.40 12.07 16.12
N ALA A 196 -3.46 10.97 15.38
CA ALA A 196 -3.66 9.63 15.92
C ALA A 196 -2.52 9.24 16.88
N CYS A 197 -1.27 9.49 16.51
CA CYS A 197 -0.11 9.27 17.38
C CYS A 197 -0.22 10.12 18.66
N LYS A 198 -0.53 11.42 18.54
CA LYS A 198 -0.67 12.33 19.68
C LYS A 198 -1.75 11.89 20.68
N TYR A 199 -2.90 11.44 20.19
CA TYR A 199 -3.97 10.94 21.08
C TYR A 199 -3.58 9.69 21.85
N SER A 200 -2.64 8.93 21.35
CA SER A 200 -2.10 7.72 22.00
C SER A 200 -0.85 7.98 22.85
N GLY A 201 -0.50 9.26 23.10
CA GLY A 201 0.68 9.60 23.90
C GLY A 201 2.02 9.42 23.17
N ILE A 202 2.00 9.30 21.83
CA ILE A 202 3.18 9.11 21.01
C ILE A 202 3.65 10.47 20.48
N CYS A 203 4.87 10.87 20.84
CA CYS A 203 5.49 12.08 20.31
C CYS A 203 6.20 11.80 18.99
N THR A 204 5.79 12.47 17.92
CA THR A 204 6.31 12.22 16.57
C THR A 204 7.28 13.31 16.13
N TYR A 205 8.46 12.89 15.71
CA TYR A 205 9.47 13.71 15.04
C TYR A 205 9.55 13.31 13.57
N SER A 206 9.11 14.20 12.70
CA SER A 206 9.13 14.00 11.26
C SER A 206 9.57 15.27 10.56
N SER A 207 10.35 15.13 9.50
CA SER A 207 10.74 16.30 8.68
C SER A 207 9.49 16.88 8.01
N PRO A 208 9.32 18.21 8.00
CA PRO A 208 8.22 18.82 7.28
C PRO A 208 8.36 18.56 5.76
N MET A 209 7.25 18.27 5.08
CA MET A 209 7.26 18.19 3.62
C MET A 209 7.50 19.57 3.02
N PRO A 210 8.44 19.73 2.08
CA PRO A 210 8.54 20.95 1.30
C PRO A 210 7.20 21.21 0.60
N SER A 211 6.68 22.44 0.67
CA SER A 211 5.51 22.83 -0.11
C SER A 211 5.87 22.78 -1.60
N THR A 212 5.34 21.79 -2.33
CA THR A 212 5.61 21.61 -3.77
C THR A 212 4.56 22.30 -4.66
N SER A 213 3.51 22.86 -4.06
CA SER A 213 2.43 23.50 -4.83
C SER A 213 2.35 24.99 -4.49
N PRO A 214 2.47 25.88 -5.47
CA PRO A 214 2.16 27.29 -5.32
C PRO A 214 0.64 27.51 -5.29
N ASN A 215 -0.08 26.80 -4.44
CA ASN A 215 -1.47 27.12 -4.19
C ASN A 215 -1.52 28.47 -3.45
N SER A 216 -2.21 29.44 -4.03
CA SER A 216 -2.37 30.80 -3.48
C SER A 216 -3.00 30.85 -2.06
N ASN A 217 -3.49 29.71 -1.56
CA ASN A 217 -4.11 29.57 -0.24
C ASN A 217 -3.25 28.81 0.78
N SER A 218 -2.03 28.37 0.44
CA SER A 218 -1.11 27.73 1.39
C SER A 218 -0.15 28.75 1.96
N ILE A 219 -0.05 28.82 3.28
CA ILE A 219 0.93 29.64 3.99
C ILE A 219 2.29 28.94 3.85
N PRO A 220 3.31 29.62 3.28
CA PRO A 220 4.67 29.06 3.19
C PRO A 220 5.25 28.77 4.56
N LEU A 221 6.03 27.69 4.68
CA LEU A 221 6.67 27.31 5.95
C LEU A 221 7.54 28.45 6.54
N ALA A 222 8.13 29.30 5.69
CA ALA A 222 8.93 30.45 6.09
C ALA A 222 8.14 31.54 6.85
N GLU A 223 6.82 31.54 6.77
CA GLU A 223 5.94 32.49 7.48
C GLU A 223 5.58 32.02 8.90
N PHE A 224 5.91 30.75 9.25
CA PHE A 224 5.70 30.24 10.60
C PHE A 224 6.90 30.61 11.48
N HIS A 225 6.65 31.37 12.52
CA HIS A 225 7.63 31.73 13.54
C HIS A 225 7.34 30.95 14.81
N TYR A 226 8.35 30.27 15.34
CA TYR A 226 8.23 29.61 16.64
C TYR A 226 8.24 30.69 17.72
N ILE A 227 7.19 30.74 18.52
CA ILE A 227 7.09 31.64 19.68
C ILE A 227 7.32 30.75 20.91
N ASN A 228 8.42 31.02 21.63
CA ASN A 228 8.67 30.40 22.93
C ASN A 228 7.67 30.98 23.93
N ASP A 229 6.93 30.09 24.61
CA ASP A 229 6.14 30.40 25.79
C ASP A 229 7.02 30.56 27.02
#